data_ca8c0769caad45a2c275e40060615985
#
_entry.id   ca8c0769caad45a2c275e40060615985
#
_cell.length_a   1.000
_cell.length_b   1.000
_cell.length_c   1.000
_cell.angle_alpha   90.00
_cell.angle_beta   90.00
_cell.angle_gamma   90.00
#
_symmetry.space_group_name_H-M   'P 1'
#
loop_
_entity.id
_entity.type
_entity.pdbx_description
1 polymer ?
#
loop_
_entity_poly.entity_id
_entity_poly.type
_entity_poly.pdbx_seq_one_letter_code
_entity_poly.pdbx_strand_id
1 'polypeptide(L)'
;LANGVLHGECMTIHGKTMAEMLQDVPAEPRKDQDVIRPWSKPLYKDGHLAILRGNLATEGCVAKITGLKNPVITGPARVFDSENACMKAIMAKKIKPGDVLVIRYEGPKGGPGMQEMLAPTSALIGQGLGESVGLLTDGRFSGGTWGMVVGHVAPEAYVGGTIALVKEGDSITIDAKKRLLQLNVPAKELAARRKKWTAPKPRHTHGLLAKYRKLVSTASLGAVTDLEA
;
A
#
# COMPACT_ATOMS: atom_id res chain seq x y z
N LEU A 1 -20.78 19.21 3.85
CA LEU A 1 -22.14 18.80 4.21
C LEU A 1 -23.07 18.87 3.01
N ALA A 2 -23.16 20.01 2.30
CA ALA A 2 -24.10 20.21 1.19
C ALA A 2 -24.01 19.13 0.09
N ASN A 3 -22.82 18.56 -0.13
CA ASN A 3 -22.59 17.50 -1.11
C ASN A 3 -22.68 16.07 -0.51
N GLY A 4 -23.13 15.93 0.73
CA GLY A 4 -23.36 14.64 1.39
C GLY A 4 -22.11 13.80 1.70
N VAL A 5 -20.90 14.39 1.71
CA VAL A 5 -19.65 13.68 1.96
C VAL A 5 -19.15 13.79 3.41
N LEU A 6 -19.78 14.62 4.23
CA LEU A 6 -19.53 14.74 5.66
C LEU A 6 -20.78 14.36 6.45
N HIS A 7 -20.60 13.62 7.53
CA HIS A 7 -21.63 13.24 8.47
C HIS A 7 -21.91 14.41 9.42
N GLY A 8 -23.02 15.12 9.21
CA GLY A 8 -23.38 16.31 9.95
C GLY A 8 -23.73 16.07 11.41
N GLU A 9 -24.18 14.86 11.73
CA GLU A 9 -24.56 14.41 13.07
C GLU A 9 -23.38 14.06 13.98
N CYS A 10 -22.17 13.88 13.41
CA CYS A 10 -21.00 13.53 14.20
C CYS A 10 -20.60 14.64 15.16
N MET A 11 -20.36 14.26 16.41
CA MET A 11 -19.93 15.17 17.48
C MET A 11 -18.48 15.61 17.28
N THR A 12 -18.20 16.89 17.50
CA THR A 12 -16.85 17.46 17.49
C THR A 12 -16.29 17.64 18.89
N ILE A 13 -14.99 17.94 18.99
CA ILE A 13 -14.33 18.24 20.29
C ILE A 13 -14.90 19.48 20.99
N HIS A 14 -15.66 20.33 20.31
CA HIS A 14 -16.30 21.52 20.87
C HIS A 14 -17.66 21.23 21.51
N GLY A 15 -18.08 19.96 21.59
CA GLY A 15 -19.37 19.58 22.12
C GLY A 15 -20.56 19.98 21.23
N LYS A 16 -20.29 20.29 19.97
CA LYS A 16 -21.27 20.59 18.93
C LYS A 16 -21.17 19.58 17.80
N THR A 17 -22.25 19.32 17.11
CA THR A 17 -22.21 18.50 15.89
C THR A 17 -21.45 19.20 14.75
N MET A 18 -21.02 18.44 13.76
CA MET A 18 -20.37 19.00 12.56
C MET A 18 -21.30 19.99 11.84
N ALA A 19 -22.59 19.69 11.75
CA ALA A 19 -23.58 20.59 11.16
C ALA A 19 -23.70 21.93 11.91
N GLU A 20 -23.75 21.89 13.26
CA GLU A 20 -23.76 23.12 14.07
C GLU A 20 -22.49 23.94 13.93
N MET A 21 -21.33 23.28 13.82
CA MET A 21 -20.04 23.97 13.65
C MET A 21 -19.94 24.69 12.30
N LEU A 22 -20.64 24.21 11.27
CA LEU A 22 -20.55 24.71 9.90
C LEU A 22 -21.72 25.65 9.50
N GLN A 23 -22.63 25.99 10.44
CA GLN A 23 -23.78 26.85 10.14
C GLN A 23 -23.39 28.20 9.50
N ASP A 24 -22.32 28.81 10.00
CA ASP A 24 -21.87 30.12 9.54
C ASP A 24 -20.77 30.05 8.46
N VAL A 25 -20.44 28.83 8.00
CA VAL A 25 -19.44 28.62 6.95
C VAL A 25 -20.13 28.69 5.58
N PRO A 26 -19.67 29.57 4.66
CA PRO A 26 -20.22 29.63 3.31
C PRO A 26 -20.15 28.30 2.58
N ALA A 27 -21.20 27.94 1.84
CA ALA A 27 -21.27 26.70 1.06
C ALA A 27 -20.26 26.67 -0.10
N GLU A 28 -19.91 27.82 -0.62
CA GLU A 28 -18.96 27.97 -1.72
C GLU A 28 -17.70 28.73 -1.28
N PRO A 29 -16.52 28.39 -1.83
CA PRO A 29 -15.28 29.11 -1.58
C PRO A 29 -15.37 30.58 -2.05
N ARG A 30 -14.62 31.45 -1.41
CA ARG A 30 -14.48 32.84 -1.82
C ARG A 30 -13.92 32.91 -3.24
N LYS A 31 -14.45 33.87 -4.05
CA LYS A 31 -14.07 34.01 -5.46
C LYS A 31 -12.70 34.71 -5.69
N ASP A 32 -12.17 35.38 -4.67
CA ASP A 32 -10.92 36.13 -4.71
C ASP A 32 -9.68 35.28 -4.32
N GLN A 33 -9.79 33.95 -4.34
CA GLN A 33 -8.72 33.01 -4.05
C GLN A 33 -8.82 31.76 -4.93
N ASP A 34 -7.73 31.00 -5.06
CA ASP A 34 -7.65 29.78 -5.86
C ASP A 34 -7.11 28.55 -5.10
N VAL A 35 -6.89 28.70 -3.80
CA VAL A 35 -6.37 27.65 -2.90
C VAL A 35 -7.44 26.58 -2.67
N ILE A 36 -8.65 27.01 -2.26
CA ILE A 36 -9.79 26.12 -2.07
C ILE A 36 -10.63 26.13 -3.35
N ARG A 37 -10.64 25.02 -4.05
CA ARG A 37 -11.38 24.88 -5.30
C ARG A 37 -12.86 24.62 -5.05
N PRO A 38 -13.77 25.15 -5.89
CA PRO A 38 -15.19 24.82 -5.80
C PRO A 38 -15.41 23.33 -6.14
N TRP A 39 -16.45 22.75 -5.57
CA TRP A 39 -16.81 21.35 -5.79
C TRP A 39 -16.97 20.98 -7.26
N SER A 40 -17.51 21.91 -8.07
CA SER A 40 -17.68 21.74 -9.51
C SER A 40 -16.37 21.71 -10.30
N LYS A 41 -15.25 22.19 -9.72
CA LYS A 41 -13.94 22.24 -10.38
C LYS A 41 -12.83 21.84 -9.43
N PRO A 42 -12.80 20.58 -8.94
CA PRO A 42 -11.76 20.10 -8.04
C PRO A 42 -10.40 20.03 -8.74
N LEU A 43 -9.31 20.07 -7.98
CA LEU A 43 -7.97 19.84 -8.51
C LEU A 43 -7.82 18.40 -9.05
N TYR A 44 -8.40 17.42 -8.34
CA TYR A 44 -8.49 16.01 -8.72
C TYR A 44 -9.90 15.52 -8.48
N LYS A 45 -10.42 14.67 -9.38
CA LYS A 45 -11.77 14.09 -9.25
C LYS A 45 -11.84 12.98 -8.21
N ASP A 46 -10.72 12.24 -8.07
CA ASP A 46 -10.60 11.10 -7.16
C ASP A 46 -9.58 11.39 -6.05
N GLY A 47 -9.69 10.66 -4.95
CA GLY A 47 -8.71 10.69 -3.86
C GLY A 47 -7.35 10.13 -4.30
N HIS A 48 -6.36 10.33 -3.44
CA HIS A 48 -4.96 9.96 -3.73
C HIS A 48 -4.64 8.49 -3.46
N LEU A 49 -5.52 7.76 -2.77
CA LEU A 49 -5.37 6.36 -2.41
C LEU A 49 -6.45 5.53 -3.11
N ALA A 50 -6.05 4.38 -3.63
CA ALA A 50 -6.94 3.38 -4.19
C ALA A 50 -6.73 2.03 -3.53
N ILE A 51 -7.82 1.36 -3.18
CA ILE A 51 -7.76 -0.03 -2.73
C ILE A 51 -7.77 -0.92 -3.96
N LEU A 52 -6.73 -1.74 -4.11
CA LEU A 52 -6.64 -2.74 -5.16
C LEU A 52 -6.91 -4.13 -4.58
N ARG A 53 -7.43 -5.02 -5.42
CA ARG A 53 -7.67 -6.42 -5.11
C ARG A 53 -7.18 -7.31 -6.25
N GLY A 54 -7.03 -8.58 -5.99
CA GLY A 54 -6.60 -9.59 -6.96
C GLY A 54 -6.02 -10.80 -6.26
N ASN A 55 -5.43 -11.71 -7.01
CA ASN A 55 -4.87 -12.91 -6.41
C ASN A 55 -3.63 -12.64 -5.52
N LEU A 56 -2.94 -11.50 -5.71
CA LEU A 56 -1.86 -11.06 -4.81
C LEU A 56 -2.37 -10.39 -3.53
N ALA A 57 -3.57 -9.81 -3.54
CA ALA A 57 -4.14 -9.07 -2.43
C ALA A 57 -5.62 -9.42 -2.27
N THR A 58 -5.92 -10.64 -1.84
CA THR A 58 -7.30 -11.13 -1.69
C THR A 58 -8.08 -10.38 -0.62
N GLU A 59 -7.39 -9.87 0.41
CA GLU A 59 -7.97 -9.01 1.44
C GLU A 59 -7.83 -7.52 1.09
N GLY A 60 -7.10 -7.19 0.03
CA GLY A 60 -6.86 -5.84 -0.43
C GLY A 60 -5.44 -5.34 -0.19
N CYS A 61 -5.15 -4.21 -0.80
CA CYS A 61 -3.90 -3.46 -0.65
C CYS A 61 -4.16 -1.98 -0.97
N VAL A 62 -3.22 -1.11 -0.63
CA VAL A 62 -3.34 0.33 -0.82
C VAL A 62 -2.34 0.79 -1.89
N ALA A 63 -2.83 1.40 -2.95
CA ALA A 63 -2.01 2.06 -3.96
C ALA A 63 -2.09 3.57 -3.82
N LYS A 64 -0.96 4.26 -3.92
CA LYS A 64 -0.91 5.71 -4.06
C LYS A 64 -1.00 6.05 -5.54
N ILE A 65 -2.06 6.77 -5.93
CA ILE A 65 -2.36 7.02 -7.34
C ILE A 65 -2.19 8.49 -7.76
N THR A 66 -1.76 9.35 -6.82
CA THR A 66 -1.58 10.78 -7.09
C THR A 66 -0.47 11.01 -8.12
N GLY A 67 -0.81 11.76 -9.16
CA GLY A 67 0.17 12.20 -10.16
C GLY A 67 0.77 11.09 -11.02
N LEU A 68 0.22 9.87 -10.99
CA LEU A 68 0.68 8.78 -11.85
C LEU A 68 0.44 9.12 -13.32
N LYS A 69 1.50 9.18 -14.13
CA LYS A 69 1.41 9.30 -15.58
C LYS A 69 0.93 7.99 -16.20
N ASN A 70 1.47 6.89 -15.71
CA ASN A 70 1.12 5.53 -16.16
C ASN A 70 0.42 4.79 -15.01
N PRO A 71 -0.92 4.69 -15.01
CA PRO A 71 -1.67 4.03 -13.94
C PRO A 71 -1.67 2.50 -14.05
N VAL A 72 -0.98 1.94 -15.05
CA VAL A 72 -0.86 0.50 -15.26
C VAL A 72 0.58 0.13 -15.51
N ILE A 73 1.09 -0.88 -14.80
CA ILE A 73 2.38 -1.50 -15.05
C ILE A 73 2.22 -3.02 -15.07
N THR A 74 2.83 -3.67 -16.06
CA THR A 74 2.98 -5.13 -16.09
C THR A 74 4.45 -5.44 -16.36
N GLY A 75 5.07 -6.22 -15.48
CA GLY A 75 6.49 -6.51 -15.61
C GLY A 75 6.96 -7.69 -14.76
N PRO A 76 8.25 -8.06 -14.93
CA PRO A 76 8.84 -9.14 -14.15
C PRO A 76 9.05 -8.73 -12.70
N ALA A 77 8.75 -9.64 -11.79
CA ALA A 77 8.99 -9.48 -10.36
C ALA A 77 10.50 -9.50 -10.04
N ARG A 78 10.93 -8.56 -9.22
CA ARG A 78 12.23 -8.55 -8.55
C ARG A 78 11.97 -8.73 -7.06
N VAL A 79 12.29 -9.90 -6.52
CA VAL A 79 11.82 -10.35 -5.21
C VAL A 79 12.86 -10.14 -4.13
N PHE A 80 12.45 -9.49 -3.04
CA PHE A 80 13.30 -9.15 -1.90
C PHE A 80 12.59 -9.49 -0.58
N ASP A 81 13.27 -10.24 0.30
CA ASP A 81 12.73 -10.64 1.60
C ASP A 81 12.99 -9.59 2.71
N SER A 82 13.42 -8.39 2.33
CA SER A 82 13.54 -7.23 3.21
C SER A 82 13.76 -5.94 2.42
N GLU A 83 13.43 -4.80 3.03
CA GLU A 83 13.77 -3.47 2.51
C GLU A 83 15.27 -3.32 2.22
N ASN A 84 16.13 -3.75 3.15
CA ASN A 84 17.57 -3.66 3.01
C ASN A 84 18.11 -4.43 1.80
N ALA A 85 17.55 -5.61 1.50
CA ALA A 85 17.92 -6.38 0.32
C ALA A 85 17.55 -5.65 -0.98
N CYS A 86 16.36 -5.05 -1.01
CA CYS A 86 15.90 -4.22 -2.11
C CYS A 86 16.81 -3.00 -2.32
N MET A 87 17.11 -2.25 -1.25
CA MET A 87 18.02 -1.10 -1.30
C MET A 87 19.39 -1.44 -1.88
N LYS A 88 19.99 -2.56 -1.43
CA LYS A 88 21.27 -3.02 -1.98
C LYS A 88 21.19 -3.26 -3.50
N ALA A 89 20.11 -3.84 -4.00
CA ALA A 89 19.90 -4.08 -5.43
C ALA A 89 19.72 -2.77 -6.22
N ILE A 90 18.95 -1.82 -5.68
CA ILE A 90 18.75 -0.49 -6.29
C ILE A 90 20.10 0.25 -6.37
N MET A 91 20.85 0.33 -5.26
CA MET A 91 22.14 1.02 -5.20
C MET A 91 23.17 0.37 -6.12
N ALA A 92 23.10 -0.94 -6.31
CA ALA A 92 23.93 -1.68 -7.27
C ALA A 92 23.45 -1.56 -8.73
N LYS A 93 22.43 -0.71 -9.03
CA LYS A 93 21.85 -0.48 -10.37
C LYS A 93 21.37 -1.76 -11.06
N LYS A 94 20.84 -2.71 -10.28
CA LYS A 94 20.34 -3.99 -10.79
C LYS A 94 18.86 -3.93 -11.21
N ILE A 95 18.18 -2.82 -10.95
CA ILE A 95 16.77 -2.61 -11.29
C ILE A 95 16.69 -1.96 -12.66
N LYS A 96 15.76 -2.42 -13.50
CA LYS A 96 15.57 -1.95 -14.87
C LYS A 96 14.17 -1.34 -15.04
N PRO A 97 13.99 -0.42 -16.01
CA PRO A 97 12.65 0.01 -16.40
C PRO A 97 11.75 -1.19 -16.72
N GLY A 98 10.52 -1.15 -16.23
CA GLY A 98 9.53 -2.22 -16.37
C GLY A 98 9.56 -3.29 -15.27
N ASP A 99 10.57 -3.31 -14.40
CA ASP A 99 10.59 -4.22 -13.25
C ASP A 99 9.46 -3.89 -12.25
N VAL A 100 8.96 -4.92 -11.55
CA VAL A 100 8.05 -4.79 -10.42
C VAL A 100 8.75 -5.33 -9.18
N LEU A 101 9.14 -4.44 -8.27
CA LEU A 101 9.81 -4.80 -7.02
C LEU A 101 8.78 -5.36 -6.04
N VAL A 102 9.11 -6.49 -5.45
CA VAL A 102 8.31 -7.16 -4.42
C VAL A 102 9.13 -7.21 -3.14
N ILE A 103 8.77 -6.38 -2.16
CA ILE A 103 9.39 -6.38 -0.83
C ILE A 103 8.42 -7.07 0.11
N ARG A 104 8.80 -8.21 0.66
CA ARG A 104 7.93 -9.06 1.48
C ARG A 104 8.49 -9.34 2.86
N TYR A 105 7.64 -9.85 3.75
CA TYR A 105 7.92 -10.07 5.17
C TYR A 105 8.15 -8.77 5.97
N GLU A 106 7.56 -7.67 5.51
CA GLU A 106 7.55 -6.37 6.18
C GLU A 106 6.15 -6.02 6.72
N GLY A 107 5.20 -6.96 6.64
CA GLY A 107 3.84 -6.83 7.17
C GLY A 107 3.75 -6.91 8.70
N PRO A 108 2.53 -6.84 9.28
CA PRO A 108 2.32 -6.76 10.73
C PRO A 108 3.01 -7.86 11.54
N LYS A 109 3.02 -9.09 11.02
CA LYS A 109 3.63 -10.25 11.69
C LYS A 109 5.05 -10.53 11.21
N GLY A 110 5.34 -10.33 9.94
CA GLY A 110 6.67 -10.55 9.35
C GLY A 110 7.69 -9.48 9.75
N GLY A 111 7.27 -8.22 9.72
CA GLY A 111 8.03 -7.05 10.16
C GLY A 111 7.29 -6.29 11.26
N PRO A 112 7.21 -6.84 12.51
CA PRO A 112 6.36 -6.28 13.55
C PRO A 112 6.70 -4.81 13.83
N GLY A 113 5.64 -3.96 13.81
CA GLY A 113 5.74 -2.52 13.83
C GLY A 113 5.66 -1.89 12.44
N MET A 114 5.76 -2.67 11.36
CA MET A 114 5.63 -2.21 9.96
C MET A 114 6.40 -0.91 9.71
N GLN A 115 7.73 -0.98 9.76
CA GLN A 115 8.58 0.18 9.51
C GLN A 115 8.18 0.88 8.21
N GLU A 116 8.08 2.21 8.25
CA GLU A 116 7.76 3.01 7.07
C GLU A 116 8.93 3.00 6.08
N MET A 117 8.66 2.60 4.83
CA MET A 117 9.66 2.51 3.78
C MET A 117 9.60 3.74 2.87
N LEU A 118 10.62 4.59 2.91
CA LEU A 118 10.80 5.72 1.99
C LEU A 118 12.05 5.55 1.12
N ALA A 119 13.08 4.94 1.68
CA ALA A 119 14.40 4.87 1.05
C ALA A 119 14.38 4.17 -0.34
N PRO A 120 13.71 3.02 -0.55
CA PRO A 120 13.67 2.37 -1.86
C PRO A 120 13.05 3.26 -2.95
N THR A 121 11.92 3.92 -2.63
CA THR A 121 11.21 4.77 -3.60
C THR A 121 12.00 6.03 -3.93
N SER A 122 12.63 6.66 -2.93
CA SER A 122 13.52 7.82 -3.14
C SER A 122 14.73 7.45 -3.99
N ALA A 123 15.34 6.29 -3.75
CA ALA A 123 16.48 5.82 -4.54
C ALA A 123 16.10 5.52 -6.00
N LEU A 124 14.91 4.94 -6.26
CA LEU A 124 14.38 4.75 -7.61
C LEU A 124 14.19 6.08 -8.34
N ILE A 125 13.62 7.09 -7.67
CA ILE A 125 13.48 8.44 -8.24
C ILE A 125 14.85 9.02 -8.56
N GLY A 126 15.81 8.95 -7.63
CA GLY A 126 17.18 9.43 -7.82
C GLY A 126 17.91 8.77 -8.99
N GLN A 127 17.51 7.56 -9.40
CA GLN A 127 18.03 6.85 -10.58
C GLN A 127 17.18 7.07 -11.85
N GLY A 128 16.15 7.93 -11.81
CA GLY A 128 15.26 8.16 -12.95
C GLY A 128 14.25 7.04 -13.22
N LEU A 129 14.07 6.10 -12.28
CA LEU A 129 13.22 4.92 -12.43
C LEU A 129 11.80 5.08 -11.84
N GLY A 130 11.50 6.19 -11.19
CA GLY A 130 10.25 6.39 -10.43
C GLY A 130 8.95 6.26 -11.25
N GLU A 131 9.00 6.49 -12.56
CA GLU A 131 7.84 6.40 -13.47
C GLU A 131 7.76 5.06 -14.22
N SER A 132 8.84 4.27 -14.20
CA SER A 132 9.00 3.06 -15.03
C SER A 132 9.08 1.76 -14.24
N VAL A 133 9.13 1.84 -12.91
CA VAL A 133 9.23 0.69 -12.01
C VAL A 133 8.04 0.68 -11.06
N GLY A 134 7.41 -0.49 -10.90
CA GLY A 134 6.41 -0.72 -9.88
C GLY A 134 7.04 -1.24 -8.59
N LEU A 135 6.44 -0.93 -7.43
CA LEU A 135 6.83 -1.49 -6.15
C LEU A 135 5.60 -1.96 -5.39
N LEU A 136 5.65 -3.17 -4.85
CA LEU A 136 4.62 -3.66 -3.95
C LEU A 136 5.24 -4.29 -2.69
N THR A 137 4.53 -4.18 -1.57
CA THR A 137 4.97 -4.69 -0.27
C THR A 137 3.79 -5.05 0.63
N ASP A 138 3.97 -6.06 1.48
CA ASP A 138 3.07 -6.34 2.59
C ASP A 138 3.29 -5.42 3.80
N GLY A 139 4.40 -4.65 3.79
CA GLY A 139 4.65 -3.55 4.71
C GLY A 139 3.94 -2.25 4.28
N ARG A 140 4.48 -1.11 4.68
CA ARG A 140 3.94 0.21 4.34
C ARG A 140 4.98 1.11 3.67
N PHE A 141 4.49 2.05 2.87
CA PHE A 141 5.29 3.09 2.25
C PHE A 141 5.01 4.47 2.88
N SER A 142 5.94 5.40 2.70
CA SER A 142 5.80 6.77 3.19
C SER A 142 4.77 7.58 2.40
N GLY A 143 4.11 8.53 3.06
CA GLY A 143 3.28 9.54 2.42
C GLY A 143 4.02 10.40 1.39
N GLY A 144 5.36 10.59 1.54
CA GLY A 144 6.23 11.26 0.58
C GLY A 144 6.61 10.44 -0.66
N THR A 145 6.19 9.18 -0.73
CA THR A 145 6.48 8.29 -1.85
C THR A 145 5.87 8.79 -3.17
N TRP A 146 6.63 8.65 -4.25
CA TRP A 146 6.20 8.93 -5.63
C TRP A 146 6.32 7.68 -6.50
N GLY A 147 5.49 7.58 -7.55
CA GLY A 147 5.48 6.46 -8.50
C GLY A 147 4.41 5.42 -8.19
N MET A 148 4.42 4.30 -8.96
CA MET A 148 3.47 3.19 -8.78
C MET A 148 3.88 2.35 -7.57
N VAL A 149 3.35 2.70 -6.40
CA VAL A 149 3.66 2.04 -5.13
C VAL A 149 2.42 1.50 -4.46
N VAL A 150 2.48 0.23 -4.08
CA VAL A 150 1.40 -0.52 -3.44
C VAL A 150 1.91 -1.07 -2.10
N GLY A 151 1.23 -0.72 -1.03
CA GLY A 151 1.50 -1.21 0.32
C GLY A 151 0.36 -2.00 0.92
N HIS A 152 0.58 -2.52 2.11
CA HIS A 152 -0.42 -3.25 2.89
C HIS A 152 -1.03 -4.43 2.13
N VAL A 153 -0.22 -5.11 1.29
CA VAL A 153 -0.68 -6.29 0.56
C VAL A 153 -1.10 -7.35 1.57
N ALA A 154 -2.38 -7.69 1.58
CA ALA A 154 -2.97 -8.61 2.53
C ALA A 154 -3.71 -9.76 1.82
N PRO A 155 -3.52 -11.01 2.33
CA PRO A 155 -2.70 -11.43 3.46
C PRO A 155 -1.19 -11.24 3.25
N GLU A 156 -0.45 -10.88 4.32
CA GLU A 156 1.00 -10.70 4.27
C GLU A 156 1.77 -12.02 3.99
N ALA A 157 3.03 -11.90 3.55
CA ALA A 157 3.87 -13.07 3.24
C ALA A 157 4.08 -14.00 4.44
N TYR A 158 4.25 -13.43 5.64
CA TYR A 158 4.56 -14.23 6.85
C TYR A 158 3.46 -15.22 7.22
N VAL A 159 2.21 -14.97 6.88
CA VAL A 159 1.08 -15.89 7.10
C VAL A 159 0.73 -16.70 5.85
N GLY A 160 1.57 -16.69 4.83
CA GLY A 160 1.36 -17.46 3.61
C GLY A 160 0.44 -16.77 2.58
N GLY A 161 0.31 -15.46 2.64
CA GLY A 161 -0.32 -14.68 1.57
C GLY A 161 0.34 -14.96 0.22
N THR A 162 -0.36 -14.71 -0.89
CA THR A 162 0.15 -15.03 -2.24
C THR A 162 1.46 -14.32 -2.55
N ILE A 163 1.72 -13.16 -1.95
CA ILE A 163 2.99 -12.44 -2.07
C ILE A 163 4.20 -13.29 -1.64
N ALA A 164 4.03 -14.22 -0.69
CA ALA A 164 5.08 -15.18 -0.29
C ALA A 164 5.46 -16.17 -1.40
N LEU A 165 4.55 -16.38 -2.35
CA LEU A 165 4.70 -17.37 -3.41
C LEU A 165 5.30 -16.80 -4.70
N VAL A 166 5.49 -15.48 -4.76
CA VAL A 166 6.11 -14.81 -5.91
C VAL A 166 7.55 -15.26 -6.07
N LYS A 167 7.93 -15.61 -7.28
CA LYS A 167 9.30 -15.94 -7.67
C LYS A 167 9.90 -14.84 -8.54
N GLU A 168 11.22 -14.75 -8.52
CA GLU A 168 11.97 -13.87 -9.40
C GLU A 168 11.54 -14.08 -10.87
N GLY A 169 11.22 -13.01 -11.58
CA GLY A 169 10.80 -13.04 -12.96
C GLY A 169 9.32 -13.33 -13.21
N ASP A 170 8.53 -13.67 -12.19
CA ASP A 170 7.07 -13.83 -12.37
C ASP A 170 6.46 -12.53 -12.91
N SER A 171 5.53 -12.64 -13.85
CA SER A 171 4.82 -11.46 -14.36
C SER A 171 3.79 -10.97 -13.35
N ILE A 172 3.83 -9.66 -13.02
CA ILE A 172 2.87 -8.99 -12.14
C ILE A 172 2.23 -7.82 -12.86
N THR A 173 0.91 -7.67 -12.72
CA THR A 173 0.15 -6.52 -13.20
C THR A 173 -0.37 -5.71 -12.01
N ILE A 174 -0.06 -4.41 -12.00
CA ILE A 174 -0.66 -3.40 -11.13
C ILE A 174 -1.48 -2.49 -12.04
N ASP A 175 -2.80 -2.47 -11.86
CA ASP A 175 -3.71 -1.62 -12.63
C ASP A 175 -4.54 -0.77 -11.67
N ALA A 176 -4.14 0.47 -11.48
CA ALA A 176 -4.80 1.41 -10.58
C ALA A 176 -6.21 1.80 -11.08
N LYS A 177 -6.44 1.81 -12.41
CA LYS A 177 -7.75 2.13 -13.00
C LYS A 177 -8.77 1.03 -12.75
N LYS A 178 -8.36 -0.23 -12.94
CA LYS A 178 -9.20 -1.41 -12.68
C LYS A 178 -9.18 -1.84 -11.24
N ARG A 179 -8.39 -1.17 -10.39
CA ARG A 179 -8.17 -1.52 -8.98
C ARG A 179 -7.72 -2.98 -8.82
N LEU A 180 -6.76 -3.39 -9.66
CA LEU A 180 -6.28 -4.77 -9.75
C LEU A 180 -4.81 -4.90 -9.35
N LEU A 181 -4.51 -5.90 -8.50
CA LEU A 181 -3.14 -6.39 -8.22
C LEU A 181 -3.09 -7.88 -8.51
N GLN A 182 -2.42 -8.25 -9.61
CA GLN A 182 -2.48 -9.60 -10.16
C GLN A 182 -1.09 -10.21 -10.37
N LEU A 183 -0.89 -11.42 -9.86
CA LEU A 183 0.21 -12.31 -10.22
C LEU A 183 -0.24 -13.16 -11.42
N ASN A 184 0.42 -12.99 -12.56
CA ASN A 184 0.08 -13.66 -13.82
C ASN A 184 0.69 -15.07 -13.89
N VAL A 185 0.40 -15.88 -12.87
CA VAL A 185 0.84 -17.27 -12.75
C VAL A 185 -0.40 -18.16 -12.67
N PRO A 186 -0.44 -19.31 -13.36
CA PRO A 186 -1.57 -20.20 -13.32
C PRO A 186 -1.94 -20.67 -11.90
N ALA A 187 -3.22 -20.79 -11.59
CA ALA A 187 -3.69 -21.18 -10.26
C ALA A 187 -3.13 -22.55 -9.80
N LYS A 188 -2.96 -23.50 -10.75
CA LYS A 188 -2.34 -24.81 -10.47
C LYS A 188 -0.90 -24.66 -9.98
N GLU A 189 -0.12 -23.78 -10.58
CA GLU A 189 1.26 -23.49 -10.17
C GLU A 189 1.29 -22.81 -8.79
N LEU A 190 0.41 -21.84 -8.55
CA LEU A 190 0.29 -21.18 -7.23
C LEU A 190 -0.07 -22.19 -6.12
N ALA A 191 -1.00 -23.10 -6.42
CA ALA A 191 -1.36 -24.17 -5.49
C ALA A 191 -0.16 -25.11 -5.19
N ALA A 192 0.64 -25.44 -6.20
CA ALA A 192 1.84 -26.22 -6.02
C ALA A 192 2.91 -25.51 -5.18
N ARG A 193 3.10 -24.18 -5.41
CA ARG A 193 4.01 -23.35 -4.60
C ARG A 193 3.55 -23.27 -3.16
N ARG A 194 2.23 -23.10 -2.92
CA ARG A 194 1.64 -23.04 -1.58
C ARG A 194 1.87 -24.29 -0.77
N LYS A 195 1.77 -25.47 -1.39
CA LYS A 195 2.07 -26.75 -0.72
C LYS A 195 3.51 -26.88 -0.24
N LYS A 196 4.44 -26.18 -0.87
CA LYS A 196 5.88 -26.21 -0.53
C LYS A 196 6.31 -25.05 0.36
N TRP A 197 5.44 -24.04 0.53
CA TRP A 197 5.78 -22.88 1.33
C TRP A 197 5.74 -23.21 2.83
N THR A 198 6.72 -22.71 3.55
CA THR A 198 6.78 -22.76 5.02
C THR A 198 7.11 -21.37 5.55
N ALA A 199 6.51 -21.01 6.67
CA ALA A 199 6.78 -19.71 7.29
C ALA A 199 8.26 -19.61 7.69
N PRO A 200 8.92 -18.48 7.41
CA PRO A 200 10.28 -18.26 7.87
C PRO A 200 10.34 -18.13 9.39
N LYS A 201 11.53 -18.31 9.96
CA LYS A 201 11.75 -18.04 11.38
C LYS A 201 11.41 -16.58 11.69
N PRO A 202 10.73 -16.31 12.82
CA PRO A 202 10.38 -14.93 13.18
C PRO A 202 11.63 -14.09 13.43
N ARG A 203 11.64 -12.83 13.02
CA ARG A 203 12.73 -11.88 13.28
C ARG A 203 12.95 -11.63 14.78
N HIS A 204 11.86 -11.67 15.57
CA HIS A 204 11.87 -11.43 17.01
C HIS A 204 11.28 -12.66 17.73
N THR A 205 12.06 -13.32 18.55
CA THR A 205 11.68 -14.54 19.30
C THR A 205 11.32 -14.24 20.75
N HIS A 206 11.67 -13.05 21.27
CA HIS A 206 11.41 -12.61 22.65
C HIS A 206 11.16 -11.09 22.70
N GLY A 207 10.75 -10.60 23.85
CA GLY A 207 10.50 -9.18 24.10
C GLY A 207 9.16 -8.67 23.53
N LEU A 208 9.01 -7.36 23.47
CA LEU A 208 7.76 -6.68 23.10
C LEU A 208 7.33 -7.01 21.67
N LEU A 209 8.24 -6.95 20.70
CA LEU A 209 7.90 -7.22 19.30
C LEU A 209 7.49 -8.68 19.06
N ALA A 210 8.01 -9.63 19.83
CA ALA A 210 7.57 -11.02 19.77
C ALA A 210 6.14 -11.20 20.31
N LYS A 211 5.76 -10.47 21.35
CA LYS A 211 4.38 -10.43 21.89
C LYS A 211 3.44 -9.75 20.89
N TYR A 212 3.79 -8.57 20.43
CA TYR A 212 3.03 -7.82 19.42
C TYR A 212 2.72 -8.69 18.18
N ARG A 213 3.74 -9.33 17.60
CA ARG A 213 3.57 -10.22 16.44
C ARG A 213 2.54 -11.33 16.65
N LYS A 214 2.41 -11.85 17.88
CA LYS A 214 1.41 -12.90 18.18
C LYS A 214 -0.02 -12.34 18.19
N LEU A 215 -0.19 -11.12 18.64
CA LEU A 215 -1.51 -10.50 18.87
C LEU A 215 -2.01 -9.70 17.66
N VAL A 216 -1.10 -9.10 16.88
CA VAL A 216 -1.47 -8.19 15.81
C VAL A 216 -2.29 -8.87 14.72
N SER A 217 -3.34 -8.19 14.28
CA SER A 217 -4.21 -8.59 13.19
C SER A 217 -3.58 -8.33 11.81
N THR A 218 -4.27 -8.74 10.75
CA THR A 218 -3.87 -8.41 9.36
C THR A 218 -4.00 -6.90 9.10
N ALA A 219 -3.23 -6.40 8.13
CA ALA A 219 -3.30 -4.99 7.73
C ALA A 219 -4.69 -4.59 7.21
N SER A 220 -5.43 -5.51 6.60
CA SER A 220 -6.82 -5.30 6.13
C SER A 220 -7.81 -5.04 7.25
N LEU A 221 -7.49 -5.44 8.49
CA LEU A 221 -8.26 -5.19 9.70
C LEU A 221 -7.62 -4.12 10.61
N GLY A 222 -6.67 -3.35 10.07
CA GLY A 222 -6.06 -2.21 10.78
C GLY A 222 -4.77 -2.54 11.53
N ALA A 223 -4.26 -3.79 11.50
CA ALA A 223 -3.06 -4.21 12.23
C ALA A 223 -3.13 -3.84 13.72
N VAL A 224 -4.28 -4.07 14.34
CA VAL A 224 -4.57 -3.81 15.75
C VAL A 224 -4.35 -5.07 16.59
N THR A 225 -4.21 -4.91 17.92
CA THR A 225 -3.94 -6.01 18.86
C THR A 225 -5.15 -6.39 19.71
N ASP A 226 -6.28 -5.74 19.53
CA ASP A 226 -7.50 -5.80 20.36
C ASP A 226 -8.78 -6.06 19.55
N LEU A 227 -8.67 -6.79 18.43
CA LEU A 227 -9.83 -7.12 17.57
C LEU A 227 -10.95 -7.85 18.30
N GLU A 228 -10.64 -8.54 19.39
CA GLU A 228 -11.58 -9.33 20.18
C GLU A 228 -11.91 -8.69 21.52
N ALA A 229 -11.52 -7.43 21.73
CA ALA A 229 -11.73 -6.70 22.96
C ALA A 229 -13.07 -5.94 22.99
#